data_461744392f40260ebe97ed40dbce9aef
#
_entry.id   461744392f40260ebe97ed40dbce9aef
#
_cell.length_a   1.000
_cell.length_b   1.000
_cell.length_c   1.000
_cell.angle_alpha   90.00
_cell.angle_beta   90.00
_cell.angle_gamma   90.00
#
_symmetry.space_group_name_H-M   'P 1'
#
loop_
_entity.id
_entity.type
_entity.pdbx_description
1 polymer ?
#
loop_
_entity_poly.entity_id
_entity_poly.type
_entity_poly.pdbx_seq_one_letter_code
_entity_poly.pdbx_strand_id
1 'polypeptide(L)'
;MIFLSSLPRSGSTLLTSLLNQRPDTYASPTSNLFDTMGAAVQMWEQNPTTQASSGKQEDIVRILESIMTNRYDTDKIVFDKSRGWPSPRIIKTLSMFMDVKIVVTVRPIAECLASFIKISKPDNVTMFCKSSQLANHLFHAYRTLKSGYEEYPDNFMFIEYDDLICNPQVELNRIAKFVGLDPFIHDFNNVQDSKEIDDVWGIKNLHTVRKKVSKRKYSAKHILGQTLWNLYQGGEFWNDKPEPKKKKTPIIYQYDALMAGDFEKSKRLAYRNLTHYPSDSDICFNAGWAKLSDDEVGEGYFLLDKGRETLVWGDPHCGSTMPLWDGTVIVSCHSSLSEILRHAYGVDVVVQHEAACGVLHDFYLPAMSAPIQLGYQSSADIDGSPYIPATANIVPHRVGLRWSGLPAYENQTKRLFPHELLFNTMKDRAYCINLQRDEGEEYCPDWVEKVDLSTWTA
;
A
#
# COMPACT_ATOMS: atom_id res chain seq x y z
N MET A 1 -22.56 -14.91 -6.71
CA MET A 1 -21.98 -13.57 -7.00
C MET A 1 -20.65 -13.72 -7.72
N ILE A 2 -20.36 -12.88 -8.69
CA ILE A 2 -19.07 -12.79 -9.41
C ILE A 2 -18.47 -11.42 -9.13
N PHE A 3 -17.17 -11.34 -8.97
CA PHE A 3 -16.49 -10.08 -8.69
C PHE A 3 -15.93 -9.47 -9.97
N LEU A 4 -16.18 -8.17 -10.15
CA LEU A 4 -15.56 -7.39 -11.20
C LEU A 4 -14.48 -6.49 -10.60
N SER A 5 -13.32 -6.45 -11.21
CA SER A 5 -12.31 -5.46 -10.91
C SER A 5 -11.74 -4.82 -12.18
N SER A 6 -10.92 -3.81 -12.02
CA SER A 6 -10.39 -3.11 -13.18
C SER A 6 -9.21 -2.23 -12.83
N LEU A 7 -8.32 -2.05 -13.79
CA LEU A 7 -7.52 -0.84 -13.79
C LEU A 7 -8.41 0.35 -14.18
N PRO A 8 -8.22 1.52 -13.56
CA PRO A 8 -8.92 2.73 -14.01
C PRO A 8 -8.72 2.97 -15.51
N ARG A 9 -9.78 3.31 -16.23
CA ARG A 9 -9.78 3.57 -17.68
C ARG A 9 -9.52 2.34 -18.59
N SER A 10 -9.72 1.15 -18.08
CA SER A 10 -9.60 -0.11 -18.84
C SER A 10 -10.92 -0.64 -19.43
N GLY A 11 -12.01 0.16 -19.39
CA GLY A 11 -13.28 -0.23 -20.02
C GLY A 11 -14.26 -0.98 -19.11
N SER A 12 -14.07 -0.96 -17.80
CA SER A 12 -14.98 -1.65 -16.87
C SER A 12 -16.43 -1.19 -16.96
N THR A 13 -16.69 0.11 -17.18
CA THR A 13 -18.04 0.63 -17.36
C THR A 13 -18.69 0.11 -18.65
N LEU A 14 -17.92 -0.01 -19.74
CA LEU A 14 -18.38 -0.66 -20.95
C LEU A 14 -18.74 -2.12 -20.68
N LEU A 15 -17.88 -2.85 -19.97
CA LEU A 15 -18.13 -4.26 -19.65
C LEU A 15 -19.41 -4.42 -18.82
N THR A 16 -19.63 -3.60 -17.78
CA THR A 16 -20.86 -3.66 -16.98
C THR A 16 -22.11 -3.36 -17.81
N SER A 17 -22.04 -2.38 -18.72
CA SER A 17 -23.15 -2.09 -19.63
C SER A 17 -23.47 -3.24 -20.59
N LEU A 18 -22.44 -3.94 -21.08
CA LEU A 18 -22.63 -5.11 -21.95
C LEU A 18 -23.19 -6.30 -21.16
N LEU A 19 -22.69 -6.58 -19.96
CA LEU A 19 -23.23 -7.65 -19.11
C LEU A 19 -24.70 -7.40 -18.74
N ASN A 20 -25.12 -6.16 -18.56
CA ASN A 20 -26.51 -5.80 -18.27
C ASN A 20 -27.49 -5.95 -19.47
N GLN A 21 -27.01 -6.29 -20.67
CA GLN A 21 -27.88 -6.65 -21.77
C GLN A 21 -28.50 -8.05 -21.59
N ARG A 22 -27.90 -8.90 -20.78
CA ARG A 22 -28.41 -10.22 -20.45
C ARG A 22 -29.58 -10.12 -19.47
N PRO A 23 -30.67 -10.90 -19.64
CA PRO A 23 -31.80 -10.86 -18.71
C PRO A 23 -31.48 -11.52 -17.35
N ASP A 24 -30.52 -12.44 -17.32
CA ASP A 24 -30.13 -13.27 -16.19
C ASP A 24 -28.95 -12.70 -15.37
N THR A 25 -28.41 -11.54 -15.74
CA THR A 25 -27.31 -10.90 -15.02
C THR A 25 -27.66 -9.49 -14.57
N TYR A 26 -26.96 -9.06 -13.51
CA TYR A 26 -26.91 -7.69 -13.04
C TYR A 26 -25.45 -7.31 -12.77
N ALA A 27 -24.92 -6.35 -13.47
CA ALA A 27 -23.56 -5.83 -13.26
C ALA A 27 -23.64 -4.42 -12.66
N SER A 28 -23.14 -4.27 -11.43
CA SER A 28 -23.14 -2.97 -10.77
C SER A 28 -22.11 -2.04 -11.43
N PRO A 29 -22.48 -0.84 -11.84
CA PRO A 29 -21.53 0.11 -12.41
C PRO A 29 -20.52 0.60 -11.37
N THR A 30 -20.97 0.85 -10.14
CA THR A 30 -20.20 1.06 -8.92
C THR A 30 -20.84 0.30 -7.77
N SER A 31 -20.04 -0.07 -6.77
CA SER A 31 -20.52 -0.74 -5.56
C SER A 31 -19.76 -0.27 -4.34
N ASN A 32 -20.46 -0.13 -3.24
CA ASN A 32 -19.90 0.12 -1.91
C ASN A 32 -19.85 -1.16 -1.06
N LEU A 33 -20.16 -2.33 -1.64
CA LEU A 33 -20.17 -3.59 -0.90
C LEU A 33 -18.82 -3.89 -0.27
N PHE A 34 -17.74 -3.74 -1.04
CA PHE A 34 -16.37 -3.93 -0.56
C PHE A 34 -16.06 -3.02 0.65
N ASP A 35 -16.37 -1.73 0.56
CA ASP A 35 -16.12 -0.75 1.62
C ASP A 35 -16.97 -1.04 2.85
N THR A 36 -18.23 -1.45 2.66
CA THR A 36 -19.13 -1.85 3.75
C THR A 36 -18.61 -3.08 4.49
N MET A 37 -18.15 -4.09 3.76
CA MET A 37 -17.53 -5.28 4.34
C MET A 37 -16.23 -4.93 5.08
N GLY A 38 -15.39 -4.09 4.50
CA GLY A 38 -14.18 -3.60 5.13
C GLY A 38 -14.44 -2.86 6.45
N ALA A 39 -15.45 -1.98 6.47
CA ALA A 39 -15.88 -1.28 7.69
C ALA A 39 -16.41 -2.26 8.75
N ALA A 40 -17.18 -3.29 8.35
CA ALA A 40 -17.68 -4.31 9.29
C ALA A 40 -16.52 -5.09 9.92
N VAL A 41 -15.51 -5.49 9.14
CA VAL A 41 -14.30 -6.16 9.65
C VAL A 41 -13.54 -5.26 10.61
N GLN A 42 -13.30 -4.00 10.23
CA GLN A 42 -12.59 -3.05 11.08
C GLN A 42 -13.30 -2.83 12.42
N MET A 43 -14.63 -2.60 12.39
CA MET A 43 -15.41 -2.45 13.61
C MET A 43 -15.38 -3.72 14.48
N TRP A 44 -15.44 -4.90 13.86
CA TRP A 44 -15.36 -6.17 14.57
C TRP A 44 -14.01 -6.34 15.28
N GLU A 45 -12.91 -6.08 14.57
CA GLU A 45 -11.55 -6.23 15.11
C GLU A 45 -11.23 -5.21 16.23
N GLN A 46 -11.76 -3.99 16.13
CA GLN A 46 -11.49 -2.89 17.06
C GLN A 46 -12.48 -2.83 18.24
N ASN A 47 -13.57 -3.60 18.21
CA ASN A 47 -14.61 -3.51 19.24
C ASN A 47 -14.18 -4.22 20.52
N PRO A 48 -14.09 -3.52 21.68
CA PRO A 48 -13.72 -4.13 22.96
C PRO A 48 -14.64 -5.29 23.38
N THR A 49 -15.93 -5.22 23.05
CA THR A 49 -16.90 -6.29 23.36
C THR A 49 -16.57 -7.55 22.57
N THR A 50 -16.18 -7.42 21.29
CA THR A 50 -15.72 -8.55 20.47
C THR A 50 -14.48 -9.20 21.09
N GLN A 51 -13.51 -8.38 21.51
CA GLN A 51 -12.30 -8.86 22.16
C GLN A 51 -12.60 -9.54 23.52
N ALA A 52 -13.49 -8.96 24.32
CA ALA A 52 -13.87 -9.49 25.61
C ALA A 52 -14.71 -10.79 25.51
N SER A 53 -15.53 -10.92 24.49
CA SER A 53 -16.38 -12.10 24.26
C SER A 53 -15.68 -13.25 23.54
N SER A 54 -14.35 -13.16 23.31
CA SER A 54 -13.59 -14.12 22.50
C SER A 54 -14.24 -14.35 21.12
N GLY A 55 -14.66 -13.25 20.46
CA GLY A 55 -15.36 -13.26 19.18
C GLY A 55 -14.67 -14.16 18.16
N LYS A 56 -15.38 -15.19 17.71
CA LYS A 56 -14.81 -16.19 16.82
C LYS A 56 -14.69 -15.62 15.42
N GLN A 57 -13.61 -15.97 14.72
CA GLN A 57 -13.46 -15.60 13.32
C GLN A 57 -14.63 -16.07 12.44
N GLU A 58 -15.29 -17.16 12.82
CA GLU A 58 -16.49 -17.69 12.17
C GLU A 58 -17.69 -16.73 12.24
N ASP A 59 -17.77 -15.90 13.26
CA ASP A 59 -18.89 -14.98 13.42
C ASP A 59 -18.80 -13.81 12.44
N ILE A 60 -17.60 -13.22 12.26
CA ILE A 60 -17.42 -12.17 11.24
C ILE A 60 -17.59 -12.73 9.84
N VAL A 61 -17.16 -13.96 9.56
CA VAL A 61 -17.38 -14.62 8.26
C VAL A 61 -18.88 -14.73 7.96
N ARG A 62 -19.71 -15.18 8.94
CA ARG A 62 -21.18 -15.25 8.77
C ARG A 62 -21.82 -13.88 8.56
N ILE A 63 -21.32 -12.85 9.25
CA ILE A 63 -21.78 -11.47 9.03
C ILE A 63 -21.47 -11.02 7.60
N LEU A 64 -20.25 -11.25 7.12
CA LEU A 64 -19.86 -10.89 5.76
C LEU A 64 -20.67 -11.65 4.70
N GLU A 65 -20.90 -12.94 4.89
CA GLU A 65 -21.75 -13.75 4.04
C GLU A 65 -23.18 -13.19 3.99
N SER A 66 -23.75 -12.83 5.15
CA SER A 66 -25.08 -12.21 5.25
C SER A 66 -25.14 -10.86 4.53
N ILE A 67 -24.14 -10.00 4.69
CA ILE A 67 -24.06 -8.71 3.99
C ILE A 67 -24.06 -8.95 2.47
N MET A 68 -23.24 -9.89 1.97
CA MET A 68 -23.14 -10.19 0.55
C MET A 68 -24.43 -10.76 -0.02
N THR A 69 -25.06 -11.70 0.68
CA THR A 69 -26.26 -12.39 0.23
C THR A 69 -27.45 -11.44 0.14
N ASN A 70 -27.56 -10.49 1.08
CA ASN A 70 -28.70 -9.59 1.19
C ASN A 70 -28.46 -8.21 0.55
N ARG A 71 -27.29 -7.96 -0.06
CA ARG A 71 -26.96 -6.66 -0.67
C ARG A 71 -27.80 -6.34 -1.88
N TYR A 72 -28.15 -7.35 -2.66
CA TYR A 72 -28.88 -7.22 -3.91
C TYR A 72 -30.20 -7.96 -3.83
N ASP A 73 -31.30 -7.24 -3.99
CA ASP A 73 -32.66 -7.79 -4.10
C ASP A 73 -32.93 -8.22 -5.55
N THR A 74 -32.34 -9.36 -5.94
CA THR A 74 -32.48 -9.88 -7.31
C THR A 74 -32.12 -11.37 -7.36
N ASP A 75 -32.84 -12.11 -8.18
CA ASP A 75 -32.55 -13.51 -8.52
C ASP A 75 -31.48 -13.65 -9.61
N LYS A 76 -31.00 -12.53 -10.15
CA LYS A 76 -29.96 -12.51 -11.19
C LYS A 76 -28.59 -12.84 -10.65
N ILE A 77 -27.74 -13.32 -11.54
CA ILE A 77 -26.30 -13.45 -11.23
C ILE A 77 -25.68 -12.07 -11.18
N VAL A 78 -25.21 -11.69 -9.99
CA VAL A 78 -24.64 -10.37 -9.72
C VAL A 78 -23.16 -10.36 -10.05
N PHE A 79 -22.75 -9.34 -10.82
CA PHE A 79 -21.36 -8.96 -11.01
C PHE A 79 -21.08 -7.67 -10.21
N ASP A 80 -20.49 -7.80 -9.05
CA ASP A 80 -20.18 -6.66 -8.16
C ASP A 80 -18.83 -6.04 -8.49
N LYS A 81 -18.80 -4.71 -8.73
CA LYS A 81 -17.60 -4.01 -9.15
C LYS A 81 -16.93 -3.23 -8.03
N SER A 82 -15.73 -3.69 -7.63
CA SER A 82 -14.80 -2.93 -6.81
C SER A 82 -13.34 -3.23 -7.16
N ARG A 83 -12.47 -2.23 -7.04
CA ARG A 83 -11.02 -2.40 -7.22
C ARG A 83 -10.34 -3.09 -6.04
N GLY A 84 -11.05 -3.24 -4.93
CA GLY A 84 -10.56 -3.92 -3.73
C GLY A 84 -10.68 -5.45 -3.80
N TRP A 85 -11.55 -6.01 -4.64
CA TRP A 85 -11.76 -7.47 -4.73
C TRP A 85 -10.47 -8.28 -4.99
N PRO A 86 -9.49 -7.80 -5.77
CA PRO A 86 -8.23 -8.52 -5.98
C PRO A 86 -7.31 -8.59 -4.76
N SER A 87 -7.62 -7.95 -3.65
CA SER A 87 -6.77 -8.02 -2.46
C SER A 87 -6.60 -9.46 -1.96
N PRO A 88 -5.36 -9.94 -1.73
CA PRO A 88 -5.12 -11.31 -1.24
C PRO A 88 -5.88 -11.64 0.04
N ARG A 89 -5.92 -10.68 0.99
CA ARG A 89 -6.68 -10.84 2.24
C ARG A 89 -8.16 -11.08 1.99
N ILE A 90 -8.74 -10.35 1.05
CA ILE A 90 -10.17 -10.47 0.72
C ILE A 90 -10.45 -11.78 -0.01
N ILE A 91 -9.63 -12.17 -0.98
CA ILE A 91 -9.77 -13.46 -1.67
C ILE A 91 -9.73 -14.59 -0.66
N LYS A 92 -8.74 -14.57 0.23
CA LYS A 92 -8.60 -15.56 1.31
C LYS A 92 -9.86 -15.63 2.19
N THR A 93 -10.40 -14.48 2.60
CA THR A 93 -11.60 -14.42 3.45
C THR A 93 -12.84 -14.94 2.71
N LEU A 94 -13.04 -14.52 1.47
CA LEU A 94 -14.19 -14.97 0.65
C LEU A 94 -14.11 -16.47 0.35
N SER A 95 -12.92 -17.01 0.11
CA SER A 95 -12.72 -18.44 -0.16
C SER A 95 -13.06 -19.35 1.03
N MET A 96 -13.30 -18.77 2.22
CA MET A 96 -13.79 -19.56 3.36
C MET A 96 -15.26 -19.99 3.20
N PHE A 97 -16.05 -19.32 2.37
CA PHE A 97 -17.49 -19.60 2.24
C PHE A 97 -18.01 -19.60 0.79
N MET A 98 -17.18 -19.29 -0.21
CA MET A 98 -17.61 -19.29 -1.60
C MET A 98 -16.47 -19.55 -2.59
N ASP A 99 -16.82 -19.97 -3.81
CA ASP A 99 -15.89 -20.01 -4.95
C ASP A 99 -15.69 -18.57 -5.49
N VAL A 100 -14.46 -18.07 -5.41
CA VAL A 100 -14.13 -16.70 -5.79
C VAL A 100 -13.72 -16.65 -7.24
N LYS A 101 -14.49 -15.96 -8.06
CA LYS A 101 -14.19 -15.67 -9.47
C LYS A 101 -14.14 -14.16 -9.69
N ILE A 102 -13.02 -13.68 -10.22
CA ILE A 102 -12.77 -12.25 -10.43
C ILE A 102 -12.51 -12.02 -11.92
N VAL A 103 -13.41 -11.30 -12.57
CA VAL A 103 -13.23 -10.83 -13.94
C VAL A 103 -12.65 -9.43 -13.90
N VAL A 104 -11.53 -9.22 -14.59
CA VAL A 104 -10.75 -7.99 -14.50
C VAL A 104 -10.54 -7.38 -15.86
N THR A 105 -10.99 -6.13 -16.05
CA THR A 105 -10.58 -5.39 -17.24
C THR A 105 -9.22 -4.73 -17.02
N VAL A 106 -8.30 -4.96 -17.95
CA VAL A 106 -6.93 -4.45 -17.91
C VAL A 106 -6.60 -3.64 -19.16
N ARG A 107 -5.58 -2.81 -19.02
CA ARG A 107 -5.05 -1.98 -20.09
C ARG A 107 -3.65 -1.52 -19.69
N PRO A 108 -2.69 -1.41 -20.61
CA PRO A 108 -1.36 -0.89 -20.29
C PRO A 108 -1.41 0.43 -19.51
N ILE A 109 -0.56 0.58 -18.50
CA ILE A 109 -0.54 1.75 -17.61
C ILE A 109 -0.44 3.06 -18.38
N ALA A 110 0.48 3.12 -19.37
CA ALA A 110 0.64 4.28 -20.24
C ALA A 110 -0.67 4.68 -20.96
N GLU A 111 -1.46 3.71 -21.34
CA GLU A 111 -2.74 3.91 -22.01
C GLU A 111 -3.83 4.42 -21.06
N CYS A 112 -3.82 3.94 -19.80
CA CYS A 112 -4.71 4.42 -18.76
C CYS A 112 -4.40 5.88 -18.41
N LEU A 113 -3.12 6.22 -18.23
CA LEU A 113 -2.66 7.60 -17.98
C LEU A 113 -3.05 8.54 -19.11
N ALA A 114 -2.79 8.15 -20.37
CA ALA A 114 -3.18 8.95 -21.54
C ALA A 114 -4.71 9.18 -21.60
N SER A 115 -5.51 8.19 -21.20
CA SER A 115 -6.96 8.33 -21.11
C SER A 115 -7.37 9.33 -20.01
N PHE A 116 -6.73 9.34 -18.86
CA PHE A 116 -6.96 10.32 -17.82
C PHE A 116 -6.59 11.73 -18.23
N ILE A 117 -5.38 11.91 -18.82
CA ILE A 117 -4.90 13.21 -19.29
C ILE A 117 -5.86 13.82 -20.32
N LYS A 118 -6.43 12.99 -21.19
CA LYS A 118 -7.40 13.45 -22.18
C LYS A 118 -8.68 13.99 -21.58
N ILE A 119 -9.11 13.47 -20.43
CA ILE A 119 -10.33 13.91 -19.75
C ILE A 119 -10.04 15.09 -18.83
N SER A 120 -8.99 15.00 -18.03
CA SER A 120 -8.66 16.02 -17.03
C SER A 120 -7.94 17.24 -17.61
N LYS A 121 -7.29 17.09 -18.77
CA LYS A 121 -6.52 18.14 -19.48
C LYS A 121 -5.60 18.94 -18.53
N PRO A 122 -4.67 18.27 -17.83
CA PRO A 122 -3.81 18.94 -16.88
C PRO A 122 -2.82 19.87 -17.56
N ASP A 123 -2.48 20.98 -16.92
CA ASP A 123 -1.50 21.95 -17.44
C ASP A 123 -0.09 21.33 -17.49
N ASN A 124 0.23 20.43 -16.57
CA ASN A 124 1.51 19.72 -16.52
C ASN A 124 1.31 18.20 -16.51
N VAL A 125 1.54 17.59 -17.67
CA VAL A 125 1.37 16.13 -17.87
C VAL A 125 2.34 15.33 -17.00
N THR A 126 3.58 15.79 -16.83
CA THR A 126 4.57 15.09 -16.01
C THR A 126 4.17 15.06 -14.54
N MET A 127 3.79 16.19 -13.99
CA MET A 127 3.31 16.27 -12.61
C MET A 127 2.02 15.47 -12.42
N PHE A 128 1.12 15.51 -13.40
CA PHE A 128 -0.10 14.70 -13.35
C PHE A 128 0.21 13.21 -13.21
N CYS A 129 1.10 12.67 -14.04
CA CYS A 129 1.45 11.25 -14.00
C CYS A 129 2.15 10.84 -12.69
N LYS A 130 2.89 11.76 -12.06
CA LYS A 130 3.69 11.47 -10.88
C LYS A 130 2.93 11.64 -9.55
N SER A 131 2.06 12.62 -9.45
CA SER A 131 1.51 13.04 -8.15
C SER A 131 -0.01 13.26 -8.13
N SER A 132 -0.72 13.12 -9.27
CA SER A 132 -2.16 13.31 -9.23
C SER A 132 -2.87 12.18 -8.47
N GLN A 133 -3.96 12.49 -7.81
CA GLN A 133 -4.82 11.50 -7.15
C GLN A 133 -5.28 10.40 -8.12
N LEU A 134 -5.56 10.75 -9.38
CA LEU A 134 -5.97 9.79 -10.41
C LEU A 134 -4.86 8.80 -10.78
N ALA A 135 -3.62 9.28 -10.90
CA ALA A 135 -2.47 8.43 -11.16
C ALA A 135 -2.20 7.51 -9.96
N ASN A 136 -2.28 8.04 -8.74
CA ASN A 136 -2.12 7.26 -7.51
C ASN A 136 -3.18 6.16 -7.38
N HIS A 137 -4.45 6.46 -7.70
CA HIS A 137 -5.50 5.44 -7.74
C HIS A 137 -5.24 4.34 -8.78
N LEU A 138 -4.68 4.70 -9.95
CA LEU A 138 -4.29 3.72 -10.98
C LEU A 138 -3.18 2.80 -10.46
N PHE A 139 -2.13 3.37 -9.89
CA PHE A 139 -1.00 2.59 -9.38
C PHE A 139 -1.39 1.73 -8.17
N HIS A 140 -2.25 2.23 -7.30
CA HIS A 140 -2.79 1.42 -6.19
C HIS A 140 -3.59 0.23 -6.72
N ALA A 141 -4.52 0.45 -7.66
CA ALA A 141 -5.29 -0.62 -8.28
C ALA A 141 -4.39 -1.65 -8.99
N TYR A 142 -3.34 -1.19 -9.68
CA TYR A 142 -2.37 -2.06 -10.34
C TYR A 142 -1.64 -2.96 -9.33
N ARG A 143 -1.14 -2.41 -8.23
CA ARG A 143 -0.43 -3.17 -7.19
C ARG A 143 -1.34 -4.19 -6.51
N THR A 144 -2.54 -3.79 -6.11
CA THR A 144 -3.51 -4.68 -5.47
C THR A 144 -3.86 -5.84 -6.40
N LEU A 145 -4.07 -5.54 -7.69
CA LEU A 145 -4.39 -6.54 -8.70
C LEU A 145 -3.22 -7.52 -8.92
N LYS A 146 -2.00 -6.99 -9.05
CA LYS A 146 -0.79 -7.80 -9.22
C LYS A 146 -0.58 -8.73 -8.03
N SER A 147 -0.66 -8.21 -6.81
CA SER A 147 -0.49 -8.99 -5.59
C SER A 147 -1.53 -10.13 -5.47
N GLY A 148 -2.81 -9.84 -5.79
CA GLY A 148 -3.85 -10.85 -5.78
C GLY A 148 -3.65 -11.94 -6.82
N TYR A 149 -3.30 -11.56 -8.05
CA TYR A 149 -3.03 -12.52 -9.13
C TYR A 149 -1.82 -13.40 -8.85
N GLU A 150 -0.74 -12.83 -8.30
CA GLU A 150 0.44 -13.61 -7.92
C GLU A 150 0.15 -14.65 -6.84
N GLU A 151 -0.81 -14.41 -5.95
CA GLU A 151 -1.16 -15.33 -4.86
C GLU A 151 -2.28 -16.30 -5.22
N TYR A 152 -3.25 -15.86 -6.02
CA TYR A 152 -4.44 -16.64 -6.38
C TYR A 152 -4.74 -16.62 -7.90
N PRO A 153 -3.79 -17.06 -8.76
CA PRO A 153 -3.92 -16.87 -10.21
C PRO A 153 -5.16 -17.50 -10.83
N ASP A 154 -5.61 -18.63 -10.29
CA ASP A 154 -6.75 -19.39 -10.85
C ASP A 154 -8.12 -18.71 -10.57
N ASN A 155 -8.16 -17.73 -9.67
CA ASN A 155 -9.36 -16.95 -9.39
C ASN A 155 -9.61 -15.83 -10.42
N PHE A 156 -8.64 -15.53 -11.29
CA PHE A 156 -8.67 -14.37 -12.17
C PHE A 156 -8.92 -14.71 -13.63
N MET A 157 -9.70 -13.87 -14.26
CA MET A 157 -9.84 -13.82 -15.71
C MET A 157 -9.61 -12.39 -16.20
N PHE A 158 -8.60 -12.19 -17.01
CA PHE A 158 -8.26 -10.88 -17.59
C PHE A 158 -8.93 -10.67 -18.95
N ILE A 159 -9.46 -9.46 -19.13
CA ILE A 159 -10.04 -8.94 -20.35
C ILE A 159 -9.27 -7.69 -20.75
N GLU A 160 -8.49 -7.75 -21.79
CA GLU A 160 -7.81 -6.56 -22.30
C GLU A 160 -8.78 -5.61 -22.98
N TYR A 161 -8.59 -4.32 -22.72
CA TYR A 161 -9.46 -3.28 -23.28
C TYR A 161 -9.53 -3.33 -24.81
N ASP A 162 -8.40 -3.52 -25.46
CA ASP A 162 -8.33 -3.54 -26.93
C ASP A 162 -9.04 -4.78 -27.49
N ASP A 163 -8.95 -5.93 -26.83
CA ASP A 163 -9.73 -7.13 -27.22
C ASP A 163 -11.23 -6.94 -27.02
N LEU A 164 -11.61 -6.35 -25.87
CA LEU A 164 -13.02 -6.05 -25.60
C LEU A 164 -13.66 -5.14 -26.65
N ILE A 165 -12.93 -4.19 -27.23
CA ILE A 165 -13.45 -3.30 -28.26
C ILE A 165 -13.29 -3.84 -29.69
N CYS A 166 -12.34 -4.73 -29.94
CA CYS A 166 -12.11 -5.32 -31.25
C CYS A 166 -12.96 -6.58 -31.49
N ASN A 167 -13.09 -7.42 -30.46
CA ASN A 167 -13.75 -8.72 -30.52
C ASN A 167 -14.71 -8.91 -29.33
N PRO A 168 -15.66 -7.99 -29.08
CA PRO A 168 -16.43 -7.95 -27.84
C PRO A 168 -17.23 -9.23 -27.59
N GLN A 169 -17.81 -9.87 -28.63
CA GLN A 169 -18.57 -11.10 -28.44
C GLN A 169 -17.68 -12.28 -28.00
N VAL A 170 -16.45 -12.33 -28.49
CA VAL A 170 -15.49 -13.37 -28.09
C VAL A 170 -15.14 -13.22 -26.61
N GLU A 171 -14.85 -12.01 -26.16
CA GLU A 171 -14.52 -11.74 -24.75
C GLU A 171 -15.70 -12.01 -23.81
N LEU A 172 -16.91 -11.63 -24.21
CA LEU A 172 -18.12 -11.92 -23.41
C LEU A 172 -18.44 -13.42 -23.35
N ASN A 173 -18.18 -14.17 -24.41
CA ASN A 173 -18.29 -15.62 -24.40
C ASN A 173 -17.23 -16.28 -23.50
N ARG A 174 -16.00 -15.73 -23.45
CA ARG A 174 -14.96 -16.18 -22.51
C ARG A 174 -15.40 -15.95 -21.07
N ILE A 175 -15.96 -14.78 -20.77
CA ILE A 175 -16.51 -14.47 -19.43
C ILE A 175 -17.62 -15.47 -19.09
N ALA A 176 -18.60 -15.67 -19.99
CA ALA A 176 -19.71 -16.60 -19.77
C ALA A 176 -19.19 -18.00 -19.42
N LYS A 177 -18.22 -18.51 -20.18
CA LYS A 177 -17.59 -19.81 -19.92
C LYS A 177 -16.90 -19.85 -18.56
N PHE A 178 -16.15 -18.81 -18.19
CA PHE A 178 -15.41 -18.74 -16.91
C PHE A 178 -16.34 -18.75 -15.71
N VAL A 179 -17.46 -18.05 -15.78
CA VAL A 179 -18.43 -17.94 -14.68
C VAL A 179 -19.53 -19.01 -14.71
N GLY A 180 -19.61 -19.81 -15.78
CA GLY A 180 -20.60 -20.87 -15.92
C GLY A 180 -21.93 -20.39 -16.42
N LEU A 181 -21.98 -19.37 -17.29
CA LEU A 181 -23.20 -18.87 -17.96
C LEU A 181 -23.33 -19.41 -19.38
N ASP A 182 -24.52 -19.54 -19.83
CA ASP A 182 -24.81 -19.86 -21.24
C ASP A 182 -24.40 -18.73 -22.19
N PRO A 183 -24.04 -19.03 -23.45
CA PRO A 183 -23.75 -18.02 -24.44
C PRO A 183 -24.94 -17.09 -24.67
N PHE A 184 -24.64 -15.79 -24.89
CA PHE A 184 -25.65 -14.77 -25.17
C PHE A 184 -25.16 -13.84 -26.28
N ILE A 185 -26.04 -13.43 -27.18
CA ILE A 185 -25.71 -12.50 -28.26
C ILE A 185 -25.97 -11.07 -27.81
N HIS A 186 -24.92 -10.25 -27.79
CA HIS A 186 -24.97 -8.86 -27.34
C HIS A 186 -25.12 -7.89 -28.51
N ASP A 187 -25.76 -6.73 -28.26
CA ASP A 187 -25.87 -5.64 -29.24
C ASP A 187 -24.76 -4.57 -28.96
N PHE A 188 -23.76 -4.55 -29.81
CA PHE A 188 -22.62 -3.61 -29.71
C PHE A 188 -22.91 -2.26 -30.39
N ASN A 189 -24.05 -2.08 -31.01
CA ASN A 189 -24.43 -0.82 -31.63
C ASN A 189 -25.39 -0.01 -30.75
N ASN A 190 -25.94 -0.62 -29.68
CA ASN A 190 -26.89 0.01 -28.79
C ASN A 190 -26.57 -0.26 -27.32
N VAL A 191 -25.34 0.08 -26.93
CA VAL A 191 -24.90 -0.04 -25.53
C VAL A 191 -25.57 1.04 -24.70
N GLN A 192 -26.27 0.63 -23.65
CA GLN A 192 -26.90 1.56 -22.70
C GLN A 192 -25.86 2.15 -21.76
N ASP A 193 -25.97 3.45 -21.51
CA ASP A 193 -25.11 4.11 -20.53
C ASP A 193 -25.55 3.77 -19.10
N SER A 194 -24.59 3.48 -18.25
CA SER A 194 -24.85 3.37 -16.81
C SER A 194 -25.08 4.78 -16.30
N LYS A 195 -26.24 5.06 -15.73
CA LYS A 195 -26.58 6.38 -15.17
C LYS A 195 -25.83 6.63 -13.84
N GLU A 196 -24.51 6.66 -13.89
CA GLU A 196 -23.69 7.04 -12.74
C GLU A 196 -23.66 8.56 -12.60
N ILE A 197 -23.67 9.04 -11.35
CA ILE A 197 -23.56 10.46 -11.04
C ILE A 197 -22.09 10.80 -10.94
N ASP A 198 -21.49 11.20 -12.06
CA ASP A 198 -20.07 11.56 -12.14
C ASP A 198 -19.68 12.79 -11.31
N ASP A 199 -20.62 13.63 -10.95
CA ASP A 199 -20.38 14.85 -10.15
C ASP A 199 -19.79 14.56 -8.77
N VAL A 200 -20.08 13.39 -8.20
CA VAL A 200 -19.51 12.92 -6.93
C VAL A 200 -17.98 12.76 -7.02
N TRP A 201 -17.47 12.47 -8.22
CA TRP A 201 -16.04 12.29 -8.48
C TRP A 201 -15.32 13.55 -8.94
N GLY A 202 -16.05 14.67 -9.09
CA GLY A 202 -15.50 15.94 -9.56
C GLY A 202 -15.01 15.93 -11.02
N ILE A 203 -15.28 14.89 -11.79
CA ILE A 203 -14.85 14.76 -13.18
C ILE A 203 -16.04 14.39 -14.06
N LYS A 204 -16.48 15.29 -14.88
CA LYS A 204 -17.58 15.05 -15.81
C LYS A 204 -17.21 14.00 -16.84
N ASN A 205 -18.16 13.14 -17.19
CA ASN A 205 -18.04 12.08 -18.20
C ASN A 205 -16.98 11.00 -17.87
N LEU A 206 -16.66 10.80 -16.60
CA LEU A 206 -15.71 9.78 -16.17
C LEU A 206 -16.19 8.37 -16.52
N HIS A 207 -17.49 8.10 -16.36
CA HIS A 207 -18.12 6.80 -16.57
C HIS A 207 -19.05 6.73 -17.80
N THR A 208 -19.04 7.74 -18.65
CA THR A 208 -19.88 7.75 -19.86
C THR A 208 -19.47 6.66 -20.84
N VAL A 209 -20.45 5.86 -21.28
CA VAL A 209 -20.29 4.83 -22.28
C VAL A 209 -20.82 5.32 -23.64
N ARG A 210 -20.12 5.01 -24.71
CA ARG A 210 -20.59 5.31 -26.06
C ARG A 210 -21.66 4.32 -26.47
N LYS A 211 -22.71 4.81 -27.14
CA LYS A 211 -23.78 3.97 -27.67
C LYS A 211 -23.31 2.82 -28.58
N LYS A 212 -22.18 3.02 -29.28
CA LYS A 212 -21.55 2.01 -30.13
C LYS A 212 -20.15 1.69 -29.64
N VAL A 213 -19.84 0.39 -29.54
CA VAL A 213 -18.47 -0.08 -29.29
C VAL A 213 -17.58 0.32 -30.47
N SER A 214 -16.51 1.06 -30.21
CA SER A 214 -15.65 1.57 -31.26
C SER A 214 -14.22 1.77 -30.77
N LYS A 215 -13.26 1.57 -31.70
CA LYS A 215 -11.83 1.78 -31.42
C LYS A 215 -11.55 3.24 -31.02
N ARG A 216 -10.56 3.43 -30.18
CA ARG A 216 -10.05 4.78 -29.83
C ARG A 216 -9.35 5.42 -31.03
N LYS A 217 -9.36 6.76 -31.04
CA LYS A 217 -8.77 7.56 -32.14
C LYS A 217 -7.55 8.39 -31.69
N TYR A 218 -6.75 7.91 -30.71
CA TYR A 218 -5.56 8.64 -30.26
C TYR A 218 -4.42 7.68 -29.90
N SER A 219 -3.20 8.20 -29.95
CA SER A 219 -1.98 7.51 -29.52
C SER A 219 -1.61 7.94 -28.11
N ALA A 220 -1.47 6.99 -27.21
CA ALA A 220 -1.02 7.28 -25.84
C ALA A 220 0.42 7.83 -25.83
N LYS A 221 1.29 7.30 -26.69
CA LYS A 221 2.67 7.80 -26.86
C LYS A 221 2.69 9.28 -27.26
N HIS A 222 1.78 9.70 -28.14
CA HIS A 222 1.69 11.12 -28.53
C HIS A 222 1.25 12.03 -27.37
N ILE A 223 0.32 11.54 -26.51
CA ILE A 223 -0.20 12.29 -25.37
C ILE A 223 0.86 12.40 -24.26
N LEU A 224 1.56 11.31 -23.96
CA LEU A 224 2.54 11.25 -22.88
C LEU A 224 3.90 11.85 -23.27
N GLY A 225 4.24 11.86 -24.56
CA GLY A 225 5.61 12.09 -25.03
C GLY A 225 6.51 10.89 -24.80
N GLN A 226 7.69 10.91 -25.43
CA GLN A 226 8.60 9.75 -25.47
C GLN A 226 9.08 9.33 -24.08
N THR A 227 9.44 10.29 -23.22
CA THR A 227 10.00 10.04 -21.88
C THR A 227 8.99 9.32 -20.97
N LEU A 228 7.78 9.86 -20.83
CA LEU A 228 6.75 9.22 -20.00
C LEU A 228 6.24 7.91 -20.59
N TRP A 229 6.18 7.83 -21.93
CA TRP A 229 5.86 6.57 -22.59
C TRP A 229 6.86 5.48 -22.24
N ASN A 230 8.17 5.75 -22.34
CA ASN A 230 9.20 4.78 -21.98
C ASN A 230 9.15 4.38 -20.51
N LEU A 231 8.78 5.31 -19.63
CA LEU A 231 8.66 5.05 -18.18
C LEU A 231 7.48 4.13 -17.83
N TYR A 232 6.36 4.28 -18.53
CA TYR A 232 5.12 3.60 -18.17
C TYR A 232 4.67 2.50 -19.16
N GLN A 233 5.43 2.23 -20.21
CA GLN A 233 5.18 1.09 -21.08
C GLN A 233 5.68 -0.21 -20.44
N GLY A 234 5.03 -1.33 -20.74
CA GLY A 234 5.34 -2.63 -20.13
C GLY A 234 4.64 -2.82 -18.78
N GLY A 235 4.96 -3.91 -18.12
CA GLY A 235 4.36 -4.25 -16.83
C GLY A 235 2.98 -4.92 -16.94
N GLU A 236 2.64 -5.47 -18.09
CA GLU A 236 1.41 -6.24 -18.33
C GLU A 236 1.55 -7.66 -17.72
N PHE A 237 1.66 -7.73 -16.38
CA PHE A 237 1.88 -8.97 -15.62
C PHE A 237 0.77 -10.02 -15.85
N TRP A 238 -0.38 -9.62 -16.34
CA TRP A 238 -1.51 -10.52 -16.64
C TRP A 238 -1.31 -11.38 -17.90
N ASN A 239 -0.28 -11.08 -18.70
CA ASN A 239 0.08 -11.88 -19.88
C ASN A 239 0.87 -13.15 -19.49
N ASP A 240 1.48 -13.14 -18.31
CA ASP A 240 2.27 -14.24 -17.82
C ASP A 240 1.55 -14.93 -16.65
N LYS A 241 1.40 -16.26 -16.71
CA LYS A 241 0.91 -16.99 -15.55
C LYS A 241 1.99 -16.96 -14.46
N PRO A 242 1.69 -16.43 -13.26
CA PRO A 242 2.70 -16.40 -12.20
C PRO A 242 3.15 -17.84 -11.88
N GLU A 243 4.44 -18.00 -11.68
CA GLU A 243 4.96 -19.25 -11.16
C GLU A 243 4.30 -19.53 -9.80
N PRO A 244 3.90 -20.79 -9.51
CA PRO A 244 3.28 -21.12 -8.24
C PRO A 244 4.25 -20.72 -7.12
N LYS A 245 3.87 -19.72 -6.31
CA LYS A 245 4.66 -19.36 -5.13
C LYS A 245 4.80 -20.62 -4.29
N LYS A 246 6.05 -21.06 -4.06
CA LYS A 246 6.35 -22.11 -3.09
C LYS A 246 5.58 -21.77 -1.82
N LYS A 247 4.84 -22.73 -1.25
CA LYS A 247 4.03 -22.53 -0.03
C LYS A 247 4.84 -21.70 0.94
N LYS A 248 4.37 -20.46 1.24
CA LYS A 248 5.04 -19.61 2.22
C LYS A 248 5.16 -20.41 3.51
N THR A 249 6.39 -20.56 3.97
CA THR A 249 6.65 -21.17 5.27
C THR A 249 5.92 -20.36 6.32
N PRO A 250 5.45 -20.95 7.42
CA PRO A 250 4.76 -20.21 8.46
C PRO A 250 5.73 -19.28 9.20
N ILE A 251 5.95 -18.09 8.64
CA ILE A 251 6.52 -16.91 9.32
C ILE A 251 5.64 -16.56 10.54
N ILE A 252 4.39 -16.98 10.50
CA ILE A 252 3.38 -16.80 11.54
C ILE A 252 3.94 -17.11 12.93
N TYR A 253 4.59 -18.23 13.13
CA TYR A 253 5.11 -18.59 14.47
C TYR A 253 6.25 -17.68 14.96
N GLN A 254 7.04 -17.13 14.04
CA GLN A 254 8.07 -16.16 14.38
C GLN A 254 7.44 -14.82 14.78
N TYR A 255 6.47 -14.35 14.01
CA TYR A 255 5.73 -13.12 14.29
C TYR A 255 4.93 -13.24 15.60
N ASP A 256 4.26 -14.35 15.84
CA ASP A 256 3.55 -14.62 17.11
C ASP A 256 4.51 -14.57 18.30
N ALA A 257 5.72 -15.12 18.17
CA ALA A 257 6.73 -15.05 19.22
C ALA A 257 7.21 -13.61 19.45
N LEU A 258 7.40 -12.85 18.37
CA LEU A 258 7.77 -11.43 18.43
C LEU A 258 6.69 -10.61 19.16
N MET A 259 5.42 -10.79 18.78
CA MET A 259 4.29 -10.07 19.38
C MET A 259 4.06 -10.48 20.85
N ALA A 260 4.33 -11.73 21.20
CA ALA A 260 4.34 -12.19 22.58
C ALA A 260 5.55 -11.67 23.40
N GLY A 261 6.52 -11.05 22.71
CA GLY A 261 7.77 -10.53 23.29
C GLY A 261 8.77 -11.61 23.67
N ASP A 262 8.64 -12.79 23.12
CA ASP A 262 9.63 -13.86 23.22
C ASP A 262 10.66 -13.69 22.10
N PHE A 263 11.56 -12.70 22.29
CA PHE A 263 12.54 -12.31 21.26
C PHE A 263 13.51 -13.45 20.95
N GLU A 264 13.92 -14.23 21.94
CA GLU A 264 14.84 -15.35 21.72
C GLU A 264 14.20 -16.47 20.91
N LYS A 265 12.92 -16.75 21.14
CA LYS A 265 12.18 -17.70 20.32
C LYS A 265 11.98 -17.15 18.90
N SER A 266 11.66 -15.87 18.76
CA SER A 266 11.52 -15.21 17.45
C SER A 266 12.81 -15.30 16.65
N LYS A 267 13.98 -14.98 17.23
CA LYS A 267 15.31 -15.11 16.59
C LYS A 267 15.60 -16.54 16.15
N ARG A 268 15.43 -17.51 17.04
CA ARG A 268 15.65 -18.94 16.70
C ARG A 268 14.77 -19.37 15.52
N LEU A 269 13.52 -18.91 15.46
CA LEU A 269 12.62 -19.22 14.35
C LEU A 269 13.06 -18.51 13.06
N ALA A 270 13.56 -17.27 13.14
CA ALA A 270 14.09 -16.53 12.01
C ALA A 270 15.30 -17.26 11.38
N TYR A 271 16.27 -17.65 12.18
CA TYR A 271 17.45 -18.37 11.70
C TYR A 271 17.12 -19.75 11.14
N ARG A 272 16.22 -20.49 11.80
CA ARG A 272 15.74 -21.76 11.26
C ARG A 272 15.06 -21.60 9.91
N ASN A 273 14.20 -20.58 9.77
CA ASN A 273 13.51 -20.31 8.52
C ASN A 273 14.48 -19.91 7.42
N LEU A 274 15.48 -19.08 7.73
CA LEU A 274 16.53 -18.68 6.78
C LEU A 274 17.33 -19.88 6.25
N THR A 275 17.64 -20.87 7.10
CA THR A 275 18.34 -22.09 6.69
C THR A 275 17.53 -22.90 5.67
N HIS A 276 16.21 -22.93 5.80
CA HIS A 276 15.34 -23.68 4.90
C HIS A 276 14.92 -22.90 3.66
N TYR A 277 14.87 -21.57 3.74
CA TYR A 277 14.35 -20.67 2.71
C TYR A 277 15.23 -19.42 2.53
N PRO A 278 16.49 -19.60 2.09
CA PRO A 278 17.48 -18.50 2.06
C PRO A 278 17.22 -17.43 0.98
N SER A 279 16.21 -17.65 0.12
CA SER A 279 15.84 -16.72 -0.95
C SER A 279 14.43 -16.14 -0.78
N ASP A 280 13.73 -16.45 0.32
CA ASP A 280 12.43 -15.84 0.62
C ASP A 280 12.65 -14.45 1.23
N SER A 281 12.08 -13.44 0.60
CA SER A 281 12.28 -12.02 0.99
C SER A 281 11.78 -11.71 2.39
N ASP A 282 10.60 -12.24 2.78
CA ASP A 282 10.05 -12.01 4.12
C ASP A 282 10.91 -12.66 5.20
N ILE A 283 11.47 -13.86 4.90
CA ILE A 283 12.36 -14.58 5.81
C ILE A 283 13.70 -13.87 5.91
N CYS A 284 14.26 -13.43 4.79
CA CYS A 284 15.52 -12.64 4.79
C CYS A 284 15.36 -11.37 5.62
N PHE A 285 14.25 -10.63 5.44
CA PHE A 285 13.97 -9.44 6.22
C PHE A 285 13.93 -9.69 7.73
N ASN A 286 13.14 -10.68 8.15
CA ASN A 286 13.03 -11.02 9.57
C ASN A 286 14.34 -11.54 10.17
N ALA A 287 15.12 -12.30 9.40
CA ALA A 287 16.44 -12.77 9.82
C ALA A 287 17.45 -11.61 9.89
N GLY A 288 17.35 -10.63 8.98
CA GLY A 288 18.18 -9.43 9.01
C GLY A 288 18.02 -8.65 10.31
N TRP A 289 16.79 -8.42 10.75
CA TRP A 289 16.53 -7.79 12.05
C TRP A 289 17.07 -8.61 13.22
N ALA A 290 16.95 -9.94 13.17
CA ALA A 290 17.50 -10.82 14.19
C ALA A 290 19.04 -10.68 14.27
N LYS A 291 19.72 -10.63 13.11
CA LYS A 291 21.17 -10.43 13.02
C LYS A 291 21.63 -9.09 13.57
N LEU A 292 20.92 -8.01 13.22
CA LEU A 292 21.20 -6.68 13.78
C LEU A 292 21.08 -6.66 15.31
N SER A 293 20.13 -7.39 15.89
CA SER A 293 19.98 -7.48 17.34
C SER A 293 21.10 -8.26 18.03
N ASP A 294 21.85 -9.07 17.27
CA ASP A 294 23.03 -9.81 17.74
C ASP A 294 24.35 -9.10 17.37
N ASP A 295 24.30 -7.84 16.97
CA ASP A 295 25.42 -7.00 16.50
C ASP A 295 26.14 -7.51 15.23
N GLU A 296 25.49 -8.41 14.48
CA GLU A 296 25.99 -8.88 13.19
C GLU A 296 25.55 -7.92 12.06
N VAL A 297 26.06 -6.69 12.10
CA VAL A 297 25.57 -5.55 11.31
C VAL A 297 25.68 -5.81 9.81
N GLY A 298 26.83 -6.31 9.34
CA GLY A 298 27.07 -6.59 7.93
C GLY A 298 26.10 -7.62 7.35
N GLU A 299 25.93 -8.77 8.03
CA GLU A 299 25.00 -9.82 7.60
C GLU A 299 23.55 -9.39 7.77
N GLY A 300 23.24 -8.65 8.84
CA GLY A 300 21.91 -8.12 9.10
C GLY A 300 21.40 -7.21 7.97
N TYR A 301 22.19 -6.22 7.59
CA TYR A 301 21.83 -5.33 6.48
C TYR A 301 21.82 -6.04 5.13
N PHE A 302 22.72 -6.99 4.88
CA PHE A 302 22.69 -7.81 3.68
C PHE A 302 21.37 -8.57 3.54
N LEU A 303 20.87 -9.16 4.63
CA LEU A 303 19.59 -9.87 4.64
C LEU A 303 18.40 -8.91 4.50
N LEU A 304 18.47 -7.72 5.11
CA LEU A 304 17.45 -6.68 4.93
C LEU A 304 17.38 -6.20 3.47
N ASP A 305 18.52 -6.01 2.81
CA ASP A 305 18.56 -5.65 1.39
C ASP A 305 17.95 -6.76 0.51
N LYS A 306 18.25 -8.01 0.80
CA LYS A 306 17.62 -9.17 0.15
C LYS A 306 16.10 -9.22 0.36
N GLY A 307 15.62 -8.81 1.55
CA GLY A 307 14.20 -8.73 1.89
C GLY A 307 13.48 -7.49 1.33
N ARG A 308 14.21 -6.56 0.75
CA ARG A 308 13.68 -5.25 0.31
C ARG A 308 12.52 -5.33 -0.68
N GLU A 309 12.41 -6.38 -1.48
CA GLU A 309 11.30 -6.54 -2.43
C GLU A 309 9.93 -6.58 -1.75
N THR A 310 9.88 -6.99 -0.47
CA THR A 310 8.66 -6.93 0.35
C THR A 310 8.46 -5.57 1.01
N LEU A 311 9.53 -4.80 1.18
CA LEU A 311 9.55 -3.57 1.96
C LEU A 311 9.42 -2.29 1.15
N VAL A 312 9.40 -2.33 -0.15
CA VAL A 312 9.33 -1.14 -1.03
C VAL A 312 8.19 -0.16 -0.63
N TRP A 313 7.36 -0.53 0.33
CA TRP A 313 6.16 0.21 0.70
C TRP A 313 5.92 0.40 2.21
N GLY A 314 6.84 -0.04 3.08
CA GLY A 314 6.52 -0.17 4.52
C GLY A 314 7.19 0.79 5.48
N ASP A 315 8.37 1.34 5.19
CA ASP A 315 9.07 2.14 6.20
C ASP A 315 9.48 3.53 5.71
N PRO A 316 8.69 4.57 6.06
CA PRO A 316 9.07 5.95 5.80
C PRO A 316 10.14 6.49 6.78
N HIS A 317 10.66 5.67 7.71
CA HIS A 317 11.48 6.16 8.82
C HIS A 317 12.98 6.05 8.64
N CYS A 318 13.46 5.45 7.55
CA CYS A 318 14.89 5.29 7.32
C CYS A 318 15.48 6.43 6.46
N GLY A 319 15.60 7.61 7.03
CA GLY A 319 16.54 8.61 6.54
C GLY A 319 17.92 8.32 7.15
N SER A 320 18.88 7.88 6.37
CA SER A 320 20.29 7.86 6.80
C SER A 320 21.08 8.85 5.99
N THR A 321 21.91 9.62 6.69
CA THR A 321 22.85 10.57 6.12
C THR A 321 24.19 9.89 5.90
N MET A 322 24.83 10.13 4.76
CA MET A 322 26.12 9.57 4.43
C MET A 322 27.14 10.72 4.28
N PRO A 323 27.91 11.04 5.32
CA PRO A 323 28.84 12.18 5.29
C PRO A 323 30.15 11.95 4.50
N LEU A 324 30.29 10.83 3.79
CA LEU A 324 31.54 10.42 3.13
C LEU A 324 31.52 10.51 1.60
N TRP A 325 30.57 11.21 1.01
CA TRP A 325 30.44 11.34 -0.43
C TRP A 325 30.89 12.72 -0.92
N ASP A 326 31.77 12.77 -1.95
CA ASP A 326 32.24 14.03 -2.54
C ASP A 326 31.24 14.67 -3.53
N GLY A 327 30.11 14.03 -3.78
CA GLY A 327 29.04 14.51 -4.65
C GLY A 327 27.89 15.15 -3.89
N THR A 328 26.90 15.65 -4.62
CA THR A 328 25.67 16.18 -4.01
C THR A 328 24.83 15.04 -3.41
N VAL A 329 24.59 15.09 -2.12
CA VAL A 329 23.79 14.12 -1.37
C VAL A 329 22.35 14.63 -1.27
N ILE A 330 21.43 13.90 -1.90
CA ILE A 330 19.99 14.19 -1.89
C ILE A 330 19.29 13.15 -1.03
N VAL A 331 18.67 13.58 0.06
CA VAL A 331 17.91 12.68 0.96
C VAL A 331 16.43 12.80 0.69
N SER A 332 15.81 11.66 0.36
CA SER A 332 14.35 11.57 0.28
C SER A 332 13.78 11.05 1.61
N CYS A 333 12.88 11.81 2.22
CA CYS A 333 12.31 11.45 3.51
C CYS A 333 10.83 11.85 3.65
N HIS A 334 10.19 11.36 4.70
CA HIS A 334 8.86 11.79 5.09
C HIS A 334 8.85 13.29 5.46
N SER A 335 7.76 13.98 5.19
CA SER A 335 7.61 15.43 5.42
C SER A 335 7.96 15.86 6.85
N SER A 336 7.61 15.04 7.84
CA SER A 336 7.90 15.31 9.26
C SER A 336 9.40 15.32 9.64
N LEU A 337 10.26 14.71 8.80
CA LEU A 337 11.70 14.67 9.01
C LEU A 337 12.46 15.68 8.15
N SER A 338 11.80 16.27 7.16
CA SER A 338 12.47 17.09 6.15
C SER A 338 13.19 18.29 6.74
N GLU A 339 12.62 18.93 7.75
CA GLU A 339 13.23 20.10 8.39
C GLU A 339 14.49 19.73 9.20
N ILE A 340 14.42 18.64 9.94
CA ILE A 340 15.58 18.15 10.73
C ILE A 340 16.72 17.74 9.81
N LEU A 341 16.42 17.00 8.74
CA LEU A 341 17.44 16.47 7.83
C LEU A 341 18.09 17.55 6.95
N ARG A 342 17.44 18.70 6.74
CA ARG A 342 18.07 19.86 6.07
C ARG A 342 19.28 20.42 6.80
N HIS A 343 19.34 20.19 8.10
CA HIS A 343 20.44 20.65 8.93
C HIS A 343 21.47 19.55 9.21
N ALA A 344 21.26 18.33 8.73
CA ALA A 344 22.16 17.23 8.96
C ALA A 344 23.46 17.39 8.16
N TYR A 345 24.60 17.10 8.80
CA TYR A 345 25.90 17.13 8.13
C TYR A 345 25.95 16.11 6.99
N GLY A 346 26.48 16.53 5.84
CA GLY A 346 26.61 15.69 4.64
C GLY A 346 25.32 15.55 3.84
N VAL A 347 24.28 16.32 4.13
CA VAL A 347 23.06 16.41 3.32
C VAL A 347 23.02 17.76 2.61
N ASP A 348 22.98 17.73 1.28
CA ASP A 348 22.92 18.96 0.47
C ASP A 348 21.49 19.35 0.13
N VAL A 349 20.65 18.36 -0.15
CA VAL A 349 19.26 18.57 -0.57
C VAL A 349 18.35 17.58 0.13
N VAL A 350 17.22 18.06 0.66
CA VAL A 350 16.17 17.22 1.20
C VAL A 350 14.92 17.33 0.35
N VAL A 351 14.37 16.20 -0.07
CA VAL A 351 13.13 16.11 -0.83
C VAL A 351 12.12 15.23 -0.12
N GLN A 352 10.84 15.55 -0.23
CA GLN A 352 9.79 14.67 0.29
C GLN A 352 9.65 13.43 -0.61
N HIS A 353 9.24 12.30 -0.04
CA HIS A 353 9.08 11.05 -0.79
C HIS A 353 8.21 11.20 -2.03
N GLU A 354 7.16 12.01 -1.95
CA GLU A 354 6.23 12.28 -3.04
C GLU A 354 6.91 12.97 -4.22
N ALA A 355 7.97 13.73 -3.96
CA ALA A 355 8.72 14.46 -4.97
C ALA A 355 9.99 13.73 -5.45
N ALA A 356 10.40 12.67 -4.76
CA ALA A 356 11.68 11.98 -5.01
C ALA A 356 11.82 11.43 -6.43
N CYS A 357 10.75 10.89 -7.02
CA CYS A 357 10.77 10.37 -8.38
C CYS A 357 10.96 11.44 -9.47
N GLY A 358 10.93 12.73 -9.11
CA GLY A 358 11.21 13.86 -9.99
C GLY A 358 12.65 14.35 -9.95
N VAL A 359 13.46 13.83 -9.03
CA VAL A 359 14.83 14.29 -8.80
C VAL A 359 15.77 13.57 -9.77
N LEU A 360 16.55 14.34 -10.54
CA LEU A 360 17.63 13.79 -11.36
C LEU A 360 18.78 13.37 -10.43
N HIS A 361 19.26 12.15 -10.59
CA HIS A 361 20.35 11.60 -9.81
C HIS A 361 21.12 10.57 -10.64
N ASP A 362 22.41 10.42 -10.39
CA ASP A 362 23.28 9.45 -11.06
C ASP A 362 23.18 8.08 -10.37
N PHE A 363 23.02 8.07 -9.05
CA PHE A 363 22.91 6.87 -8.24
C PHE A 363 21.73 6.97 -7.27
N TYR A 364 21.13 5.85 -6.99
CA TYR A 364 20.09 5.70 -5.96
C TYR A 364 20.51 4.60 -4.98
N LEU A 365 20.47 4.92 -3.69
CA LEU A 365 20.79 3.98 -2.63
C LEU A 365 19.69 4.01 -1.56
N PRO A 366 18.96 2.90 -1.36
CA PRO A 366 18.06 2.80 -0.22
C PRO A 366 18.83 2.89 1.09
N ALA A 367 18.27 3.57 2.10
CA ALA A 367 18.93 3.76 3.39
C ALA A 367 19.35 2.42 4.03
N MET A 368 18.51 1.39 3.93
CA MET A 368 18.81 0.05 4.45
C MET A 368 19.96 -0.67 3.73
N SER A 369 20.31 -0.25 2.52
CA SER A 369 21.42 -0.82 1.75
C SER A 369 22.72 -0.04 1.94
N ALA A 370 22.64 1.16 2.53
CA ALA A 370 23.81 2.03 2.71
C ALA A 370 24.95 1.39 3.55
N PRO A 371 24.67 0.78 4.71
CA PRO A 371 25.73 0.16 5.51
C PRO A 371 26.49 -0.94 4.78
N ILE A 372 25.81 -1.72 3.91
CA ILE A 372 26.46 -2.76 3.09
C ILE A 372 27.45 -2.14 2.11
N GLN A 373 27.03 -1.09 1.42
CA GLN A 373 27.86 -0.40 0.42
C GLN A 373 29.05 0.30 1.08
N LEU A 374 28.92 0.69 2.36
CA LEU A 374 30.00 1.26 3.18
C LEU A 374 30.89 0.18 3.81
N GLY A 375 30.55 -1.11 3.67
CA GLY A 375 31.34 -2.21 4.20
C GLY A 375 31.24 -2.37 5.72
N TYR A 376 30.20 -1.86 6.37
CA TYR A 376 30.00 -1.99 7.81
C TYR A 376 29.74 -3.46 8.21
N GLN A 377 30.43 -3.91 9.26
CA GLN A 377 30.35 -5.28 9.77
C GLN A 377 29.79 -5.34 11.19
N SER A 378 30.01 -4.30 11.99
CA SER A 378 29.58 -4.21 13.38
C SER A 378 29.08 -2.80 13.73
N SER A 379 28.47 -2.65 14.88
CA SER A 379 28.07 -1.35 15.42
C SER A 379 29.27 -0.42 15.67
N ALA A 380 30.47 -0.99 15.85
CA ALA A 380 31.72 -0.22 16.02
C ALA A 380 32.16 0.55 14.76
N ASP A 381 31.66 0.14 13.59
CA ASP A 381 31.92 0.82 12.31
C ASP A 381 31.02 2.06 12.12
N ILE A 382 29.99 2.22 12.96
CA ILE A 382 29.05 3.33 12.90
C ILE A 382 29.60 4.48 13.73
N ASP A 383 29.90 5.61 13.05
CA ASP A 383 30.29 6.83 13.75
C ASP A 383 29.12 7.39 14.57
N GLY A 384 29.24 7.39 15.87
CA GLY A 384 28.26 7.94 16.81
C GLY A 384 28.34 9.46 16.99
N SER A 385 29.16 10.15 16.19
CA SER A 385 29.30 11.62 16.26
C SER A 385 27.93 12.28 15.90
N PRO A 386 27.60 13.42 16.55
CA PRO A 386 26.42 14.18 16.21
C PRO A 386 26.42 14.60 14.74
N TYR A 387 25.44 14.20 13.97
CA TYR A 387 25.26 14.56 12.56
C TYR A 387 24.16 15.61 12.33
N ILE A 388 23.38 15.91 13.37
CA ILE A 388 22.43 17.02 13.37
C ILE A 388 23.02 18.11 14.27
N PRO A 389 23.39 19.29 13.72
CA PRO A 389 23.91 20.37 14.51
C PRO A 389 22.85 20.89 15.50
N ALA A 390 23.22 21.12 16.74
CA ALA A 390 22.38 21.86 17.64
C ALA A 390 22.27 23.30 17.14
N THR A 391 21.06 23.76 16.85
CA THR A 391 20.83 25.15 16.50
C THR A 391 21.15 26.04 17.69
N ALA A 392 21.66 27.25 17.43
CA ALA A 392 22.27 28.16 18.42
C ALA A 392 21.35 28.65 19.56
N ASN A 393 20.10 28.24 19.60
CA ASN A 393 19.10 28.61 20.61
C ASN A 393 18.90 27.53 21.68
N ILE A 394 19.96 26.85 22.09
CA ILE A 394 19.92 25.99 23.28
C ILE A 394 19.57 26.89 24.47
N VAL A 395 18.38 26.78 24.98
CA VAL A 395 18.01 27.36 26.27
C VAL A 395 18.59 26.42 27.33
N PRO A 396 19.65 26.85 28.07
CA PRO A 396 20.26 25.98 29.05
C PRO A 396 19.25 25.46 30.05
N HIS A 397 19.34 24.17 30.38
CA HIS A 397 18.52 23.48 31.39
C HIS A 397 17.09 23.21 31.05
N ARG A 398 16.64 23.34 29.78
CA ARG A 398 15.31 22.85 29.33
C ARG A 398 15.42 21.43 28.79
N VAL A 399 14.53 20.56 29.21
CA VAL A 399 14.45 19.16 28.77
C VAL A 399 13.03 18.87 28.25
N GLY A 400 12.93 18.51 26.97
CA GLY A 400 11.67 18.04 26.40
C GLY A 400 11.38 16.61 26.84
N LEU A 401 10.18 16.38 27.39
CA LEU A 401 9.77 15.06 27.85
C LEU A 401 8.66 14.51 26.95
N ARG A 402 8.89 13.30 26.44
CA ARG A 402 7.91 12.46 25.78
C ARG A 402 8.03 11.04 26.35
N TRP A 403 6.93 10.47 26.84
CA TRP A 403 6.92 9.20 27.58
C TRP A 403 6.07 8.10 26.95
N SER A 404 5.27 8.44 25.94
CA SER A 404 4.46 7.48 25.20
C SER A 404 4.68 7.63 23.70
N GLY A 405 4.63 6.52 22.97
CA GLY A 405 4.62 6.47 21.52
C GLY A 405 3.21 6.20 20.98
N LEU A 406 3.06 6.00 19.66
CA LEU A 406 1.78 5.67 19.05
C LEU A 406 1.35 4.25 19.45
N PRO A 407 0.12 4.06 19.99
CA PRO A 407 -0.38 2.75 20.44
C PRO A 407 -0.42 1.69 19.33
N ALA A 408 -0.51 2.14 18.07
CA ALA A 408 -0.58 1.26 16.91
C ALA A 408 0.74 0.55 16.55
N TYR A 409 1.86 0.93 17.17
CA TYR A 409 3.14 0.28 16.90
C TYR A 409 3.28 -1.04 17.67
N GLU A 410 3.85 -2.02 16.99
CA GLU A 410 4.19 -3.32 17.58
C GLU A 410 5.08 -3.15 18.83
N ASN A 411 4.78 -3.92 19.87
CA ASN A 411 5.51 -3.90 21.14
C ASN A 411 5.51 -2.54 21.87
N GLN A 412 4.52 -1.69 21.65
CA GLN A 412 4.43 -0.38 22.30
C GLN A 412 4.52 -0.49 23.84
N THR A 413 3.84 -1.44 24.46
CA THR A 413 3.87 -1.68 25.92
C THR A 413 5.27 -1.95 26.49
N LYS A 414 6.19 -2.47 25.64
CA LYS A 414 7.58 -2.73 26.03
C LYS A 414 8.52 -1.57 25.73
N ARG A 415 8.09 -0.66 24.85
CA ARG A 415 8.81 0.59 24.53
C ARG A 415 8.43 1.73 25.45
N LEU A 416 7.34 1.59 26.20
CA LEU A 416 6.91 2.59 27.17
C LEU A 416 7.91 2.65 28.32
N PHE A 417 8.51 3.82 28.49
CA PHE A 417 9.25 4.11 29.69
C PHE A 417 8.22 4.42 30.82
N PRO A 418 8.37 3.86 32.03
CA PRO A 418 7.47 4.19 33.12
C PRO A 418 7.50 5.70 33.38
N HIS A 419 6.41 6.41 33.02
CA HIS A 419 6.36 7.87 33.09
C HIS A 419 6.60 8.38 34.50
N GLU A 420 6.12 7.63 35.53
CA GLU A 420 6.37 7.97 36.93
C GLU A 420 7.86 7.98 37.27
N LEU A 421 8.63 7.01 36.77
CA LEU A 421 10.08 6.95 36.98
C LEU A 421 10.77 8.12 36.28
N LEU A 422 10.35 8.46 35.05
CA LEU A 422 10.86 9.62 34.31
C LEU A 422 10.59 10.91 35.11
N PHE A 423 9.36 11.12 35.54
CA PHE A 423 8.98 12.31 36.27
C PHE A 423 9.72 12.44 37.62
N ASN A 424 9.80 11.36 38.38
CA ASN A 424 10.53 11.34 39.66
C ASN A 424 12.04 11.59 39.45
N THR A 425 12.60 11.13 38.33
CA THR A 425 14.03 11.35 38.02
C THR A 425 14.28 12.79 37.62
N MET A 426 13.36 13.43 36.89
CA MET A 426 13.57 14.76 36.31
C MET A 426 13.12 15.89 37.24
N LYS A 427 12.23 15.61 38.19
CA LYS A 427 11.75 16.58 39.16
C LYS A 427 12.93 17.23 39.91
N ASP A 428 12.92 18.53 40.00
CA ASP A 428 13.94 19.36 40.67
C ASP A 428 15.34 19.29 40.03
N ARG A 429 15.54 18.59 38.92
CA ARG A 429 16.83 18.50 38.20
C ARG A 429 16.90 19.31 36.92
N ALA A 430 15.78 19.51 36.27
CA ALA A 430 15.70 20.26 35.01
C ALA A 430 14.36 20.97 34.85
N TYR A 431 14.38 22.04 34.07
CA TYR A 431 13.15 22.68 33.62
C TYR A 431 12.56 21.84 32.48
N CYS A 432 11.44 21.21 32.73
CA CYS A 432 10.85 20.22 31.81
C CYS A 432 9.70 20.80 31.01
N ILE A 433 9.67 20.45 29.72
CA ILE A 433 8.63 20.84 28.77
C ILE A 433 7.90 19.60 28.27
N ASN A 434 6.60 19.64 28.24
CA ASN A 434 5.76 18.56 27.74
C ASN A 434 5.79 18.55 26.19
N LEU A 435 6.33 17.46 25.61
CA LEU A 435 6.29 17.14 24.18
C LEU A 435 5.25 16.07 23.83
N GLN A 436 4.53 15.51 24.82
CA GLN A 436 3.44 14.56 24.59
C GLN A 436 2.18 15.31 24.16
N ARG A 437 1.59 14.92 23.01
CA ARG A 437 0.40 15.55 22.42
C ARG A 437 -0.68 14.54 22.00
N ASP A 438 -0.46 13.30 22.36
CA ASP A 438 -1.32 12.16 22.04
C ASP A 438 -1.61 11.37 23.33
N GLU A 439 -2.01 10.13 23.17
CA GLU A 439 -2.29 9.25 24.30
C GLU A 439 -1.17 9.29 25.35
N GLY A 440 -1.55 9.50 26.61
CA GLY A 440 -0.63 9.66 27.74
C GLY A 440 -0.41 11.13 28.16
N GLU A 441 -0.92 12.13 27.43
CA GLU A 441 -0.81 13.54 27.82
C GLU A 441 -1.49 13.83 29.17
N GLU A 442 -2.51 13.06 29.52
CA GLU A 442 -3.23 13.12 30.79
C GLU A 442 -2.36 12.83 32.02
N TYR A 443 -1.24 12.13 31.83
CA TYR A 443 -0.28 11.84 32.92
C TYR A 443 0.75 12.96 33.18
N CYS A 444 0.68 14.03 32.38
CA CYS A 444 1.61 15.15 32.52
C CYS A 444 1.46 15.85 33.87
N PRO A 445 2.49 15.84 34.74
CA PRO A 445 2.38 16.49 36.03
C PRO A 445 2.38 18.02 35.92
N ASP A 446 1.76 18.69 36.89
CA ASP A 446 1.57 20.15 36.89
C ASP A 446 2.89 20.96 36.88
N TRP A 447 4.01 20.36 37.33
CA TRP A 447 5.30 21.00 37.34
C TRP A 447 6.03 20.98 35.99
N VAL A 448 5.51 20.28 34.99
CA VAL A 448 6.03 20.23 33.61
C VAL A 448 5.33 21.31 32.78
N GLU A 449 6.09 22.20 32.16
CA GLU A 449 5.53 23.27 31.34
C GLU A 449 4.83 22.72 30.10
N LYS A 450 3.57 23.14 29.89
CA LYS A 450 2.82 22.88 28.65
C LYS A 450 3.03 24.03 27.69
N VAL A 451 3.71 23.79 26.57
CA VAL A 451 4.00 24.80 25.55
C VAL A 451 3.19 24.51 24.27
N ASP A 452 2.87 25.54 23.53
CA ASP A 452 2.26 25.40 22.20
C ASP A 452 3.35 25.02 21.19
N LEU A 453 3.36 23.77 20.77
CA LEU A 453 4.31 23.25 19.79
C LEU A 453 3.96 23.64 18.35
N SER A 454 2.79 24.20 18.08
CA SER A 454 2.38 24.64 16.74
C SER A 454 3.25 25.80 16.21
N THR A 455 3.89 26.52 17.12
CA THR A 455 4.79 27.64 16.83
C THR A 455 6.27 27.24 16.77
N TRP A 456 6.59 25.97 17.08
CA TRP A 456 7.97 25.49 17.03
C TRP A 456 8.33 25.16 15.58
N THR A 457 9.21 25.95 15.02
CA THR A 457 9.99 25.57 13.86
C THR A 457 11.22 24.79 14.36
N ALA A 458 11.45 23.61 13.79
CA ALA A 458 12.60 22.77 14.13
C ALA A 458 13.91 23.51 13.89
#